data_6e04f19b32125a3489575e7ab9b0686d
#
_entry.id   6e04f19b32125a3489575e7ab9b0686d
#
_cell.length_a   1.000
_cell.length_b   1.000
_cell.length_c   1.000
_cell.angle_alpha   90.00
_cell.angle_beta   90.00
_cell.angle_gamma   90.00
#
_symmetry.space_group_name_H-M   'P 1'
#
loop_
_entity.id
_entity.type
_entity.pdbx_description
1 polymer ?
#
loop_
_entity_poly.entity_id
_entity_poly.type
_entity_poly.pdbx_seq_one_letter_code
_entity_poly.pdbx_strand_id
1 'polypeptide(L)'
;MGDDDLVKVILMSYRSLILAVAWLAASVATSHAETPTKPIRADAFKEVLAKERGQIVILNLWATWCVPCLREIPDLIAVTDEVSKSGVVLIGVAVDDPSPNAAEVERFRKKYFPKFLTYARQSAEMDELASVVDPAWNEVVPTTYLIDRNGKVVSRIQGKKSAEEFRVAIRKLL
;
A
#
# COMPACT_ATOMS: atom_id res chain seq x y z
N MET A 1 53.10 11.54 -38.38
CA MET A 1 52.07 11.17 -37.41
C MET A 1 51.90 9.67 -37.52
N GLY A 2 52.51 8.91 -36.59
CA GLY A 2 52.61 7.44 -36.71
C GLY A 2 51.30 6.77 -36.26
N ASP A 3 51.09 5.54 -36.75
CA ASP A 3 49.91 4.73 -36.41
C ASP A 3 49.66 4.58 -34.89
N ASP A 4 50.69 4.69 -34.07
CA ASP A 4 50.62 4.61 -32.60
C ASP A 4 49.86 5.83 -31.97
N ASP A 5 49.92 7.00 -32.58
CA ASP A 5 49.23 8.20 -32.08
C ASP A 5 47.72 8.11 -32.38
N LEU A 6 47.37 7.52 -33.52
CA LEU A 6 45.98 7.32 -33.92
C LEU A 6 45.29 6.32 -32.97
N VAL A 7 45.95 5.24 -32.62
CA VAL A 7 45.45 4.22 -31.71
C VAL A 7 45.24 4.78 -30.30
N LYS A 8 46.15 5.64 -29.81
CA LYS A 8 46.01 6.28 -28.51
C LYS A 8 44.80 7.24 -28.44
N VAL A 9 44.59 8.02 -29.49
CA VAL A 9 43.44 8.94 -29.56
C VAL A 9 42.12 8.17 -29.59
N ILE A 10 42.02 7.08 -30.34
CA ILE A 10 40.84 6.23 -30.40
C ILE A 10 40.57 5.58 -29.03
N LEU A 11 41.57 5.03 -28.37
CA LEU A 11 41.43 4.40 -27.04
C LEU A 11 41.02 5.43 -25.96
N MET A 12 41.51 6.67 -25.99
CA MET A 12 41.12 7.72 -25.06
C MET A 12 39.65 8.14 -25.30
N SER A 13 39.21 8.21 -26.55
CA SER A 13 37.80 8.55 -26.87
C SER A 13 36.83 7.46 -26.40
N TYR A 14 37.18 6.16 -26.56
CA TYR A 14 36.36 5.04 -26.09
C TYR A 14 36.27 5.02 -24.55
N ARG A 15 37.38 5.30 -23.85
CA ARG A 15 37.39 5.35 -22.37
C ARG A 15 36.49 6.48 -21.85
N SER A 16 36.48 7.64 -22.50
CA SER A 16 35.61 8.77 -22.13
C SER A 16 34.14 8.45 -22.42
N LEU A 17 33.83 7.76 -23.52
CA LEU A 17 32.46 7.36 -23.86
C LEU A 17 31.91 6.33 -22.87
N ILE A 18 32.71 5.33 -22.48
CA ILE A 18 32.33 4.29 -21.53
C ILE A 18 32.05 4.90 -20.14
N LEU A 19 32.90 5.86 -19.71
CA LEU A 19 32.70 6.54 -18.43
C LEU A 19 31.44 7.43 -18.45
N ALA A 20 31.11 8.08 -19.57
CA ALA A 20 29.90 8.89 -19.70
C ALA A 20 28.63 8.02 -19.68
N VAL A 21 28.65 6.85 -20.34
CA VAL A 21 27.52 5.92 -20.34
C VAL A 21 27.34 5.28 -18.96
N ALA A 22 28.41 4.96 -18.25
CA ALA A 22 28.35 4.43 -16.89
C ALA A 22 27.75 5.47 -15.88
N TRP A 23 28.01 6.75 -16.08
CA TRP A 23 27.43 7.83 -15.27
C TRP A 23 25.94 8.04 -15.54
N LEU A 24 25.47 7.87 -16.78
CA LEU A 24 24.03 7.97 -17.10
C LEU A 24 23.23 6.77 -16.56
N ALA A 25 23.83 5.59 -16.46
CA ALA A 25 23.18 4.39 -15.93
C ALA A 25 23.00 4.42 -14.41
N ALA A 26 23.78 5.23 -13.68
CA ALA A 26 23.72 5.30 -12.21
C ALA A 26 22.59 6.21 -11.67
N SER A 27 21.85 6.92 -12.54
CA SER A 27 20.86 7.93 -12.11
C SER A 27 19.41 7.45 -12.11
N VAL A 28 19.13 6.17 -12.36
CA VAL A 28 17.78 5.61 -12.14
C VAL A 28 17.68 5.15 -10.68
N ALA A 29 17.80 6.11 -9.77
CA ALA A 29 17.28 5.91 -8.43
C ALA A 29 15.77 5.77 -8.59
N THR A 30 15.25 4.55 -8.51
CA THR A 30 13.81 4.29 -8.35
C THR A 30 13.39 4.97 -7.06
N SER A 31 12.90 6.20 -7.20
CA SER A 31 12.20 6.88 -6.13
C SER A 31 10.99 6.01 -5.82
N HIS A 32 11.08 5.21 -4.78
CA HIS A 32 9.92 4.57 -4.20
C HIS A 32 9.11 5.70 -3.57
N ALA A 33 8.12 6.19 -4.33
CA ALA A 33 7.22 7.21 -3.84
C ALA A 33 6.54 6.66 -2.57
N GLU A 34 6.92 7.22 -1.43
CA GLU A 34 6.22 6.98 -0.18
C GLU A 34 4.77 7.45 -0.38
N THR A 35 3.81 6.58 -0.09
CA THR A 35 2.40 6.95 -0.15
C THR A 35 2.01 7.52 1.21
N PRO A 36 1.88 8.85 1.36
CA PRO A 36 1.60 9.44 2.67
C PRO A 36 0.20 9.02 3.15
N THR A 37 0.06 8.85 4.45
CA THR A 37 -1.26 8.68 5.07
C THR A 37 -2.09 9.94 4.83
N LYS A 38 -3.28 9.79 4.28
CA LYS A 38 -4.20 10.89 4.01
C LYS A 38 -5.36 10.86 5.00
N PRO A 39 -5.70 11.99 5.63
CA PRO A 39 -6.94 12.06 6.40
C PRO A 39 -8.13 11.89 5.44
N ILE A 40 -9.15 11.15 5.88
CA ILE A 40 -10.31 10.87 5.04
C ILE A 40 -11.60 10.90 5.85
N ARG A 41 -12.66 11.42 5.23
CA ARG A 41 -14.04 11.40 5.72
C ARG A 41 -14.84 10.34 4.94
N ALA A 42 -16.01 9.98 5.46
CA ALA A 42 -16.85 8.93 4.90
C ALA A 42 -17.28 9.19 3.44
N ASP A 43 -17.61 10.45 3.10
CA ASP A 43 -17.96 10.85 1.74
C ASP A 43 -16.82 10.65 0.73
N ALA A 44 -15.63 11.15 1.06
CA ALA A 44 -14.43 10.98 0.25
C ALA A 44 -14.01 9.49 0.18
N PHE A 45 -14.25 8.72 1.24
CA PHE A 45 -13.93 7.28 1.24
C PHE A 45 -14.82 6.48 0.28
N LYS A 46 -16.10 6.85 0.15
CA LYS A 46 -16.99 6.29 -0.87
C LYS A 46 -16.42 6.50 -2.29
N GLU A 47 -15.89 7.70 -2.55
CA GLU A 47 -15.26 8.01 -3.85
C GLU A 47 -13.98 7.20 -4.08
N VAL A 48 -13.16 6.99 -3.04
CA VAL A 48 -11.96 6.14 -3.13
C VAL A 48 -12.38 4.73 -3.54
N LEU A 49 -13.33 4.11 -2.86
CA LEU A 49 -13.79 2.77 -3.19
C LEU A 49 -14.45 2.71 -4.58
N ALA A 50 -15.16 3.75 -4.99
CA ALA A 50 -15.77 3.81 -6.32
C ALA A 50 -14.72 3.83 -7.45
N LYS A 51 -13.56 4.43 -7.23
CA LYS A 51 -12.44 4.46 -8.19
C LYS A 51 -11.77 3.11 -8.37
N GLU A 52 -11.87 2.25 -7.37
CA GLU A 52 -11.30 0.89 -7.41
C GLU A 52 -12.23 -0.15 -8.07
N ARG A 53 -13.39 0.26 -8.61
CA ARG A 53 -14.24 -0.66 -9.37
C ARG A 53 -13.48 -1.30 -10.52
N GLY A 54 -13.70 -2.61 -10.72
CA GLY A 54 -12.92 -3.43 -11.63
C GLY A 54 -11.74 -4.15 -10.97
N GLN A 55 -11.34 -3.73 -9.76
CA GLN A 55 -10.34 -4.38 -8.94
C GLN A 55 -10.99 -5.10 -7.75
N ILE A 56 -10.30 -6.08 -7.20
CA ILE A 56 -10.62 -6.68 -5.90
C ILE A 56 -9.95 -5.82 -4.85
N VAL A 57 -10.71 -5.30 -3.89
CA VAL A 57 -10.18 -4.49 -2.81
C VAL A 57 -10.11 -5.30 -1.52
N ILE A 58 -8.93 -5.33 -0.92
CA ILE A 58 -8.71 -5.79 0.44
C ILE A 58 -8.69 -4.54 1.30
N LEU A 59 -9.77 -4.31 2.05
CA LEU A 59 -9.88 -3.18 2.96
C LEU A 59 -9.60 -3.63 4.38
N ASN A 60 -8.54 -3.12 5.00
CA ASN A 60 -8.16 -3.46 6.37
C ASN A 60 -8.38 -2.29 7.33
N LEU A 61 -9.22 -2.48 8.33
CA LEU A 61 -9.40 -1.55 9.44
C LEU A 61 -8.41 -1.91 10.55
N TRP A 62 -7.58 -0.96 10.94
CA TRP A 62 -6.49 -1.18 11.89
C TRP A 62 -6.27 0.05 12.79
N ALA A 63 -5.42 -0.07 13.81
CA ALA A 63 -5.02 1.05 14.64
C ALA A 63 -3.57 0.90 15.12
N THR A 64 -2.92 2.00 15.49
CA THR A 64 -1.54 2.00 15.99
C THR A 64 -1.40 1.26 17.32
N TRP A 65 -2.42 1.26 18.14
CA TRP A 65 -2.50 0.54 19.43
C TRP A 65 -2.91 -0.93 19.29
N CYS A 66 -3.32 -1.38 18.10
CA CYS A 66 -3.81 -2.74 17.86
C CYS A 66 -2.66 -3.71 17.59
N VAL A 67 -2.12 -4.35 18.61
CA VAL A 67 -1.01 -5.31 18.46
C VAL A 67 -1.30 -6.45 17.46
N PRO A 68 -2.51 -7.07 17.44
CA PRO A 68 -2.84 -8.07 16.42
C PRO A 68 -2.77 -7.50 14.99
N CYS A 69 -3.21 -6.25 14.77
CA CYS A 69 -3.14 -5.58 13.47
C CYS A 69 -1.69 -5.46 12.99
N LEU A 70 -0.79 -5.07 13.89
CA LEU A 70 0.63 -4.87 13.56
C LEU A 70 1.33 -6.16 13.12
N ARG A 71 0.82 -7.30 13.60
CA ARG A 71 1.34 -8.62 13.21
C ARG A 71 0.71 -9.15 11.92
N GLU A 72 -0.47 -8.63 11.54
CA GLU A 72 -1.23 -9.06 10.36
C GLU A 72 -0.85 -8.28 9.09
N ILE A 73 -0.63 -6.97 9.22
CA ILE A 73 -0.38 -6.08 8.08
C ILE A 73 0.78 -6.55 7.18
N PRO A 74 1.93 -7.01 7.69
CA PRO A 74 3.00 -7.54 6.83
C PRO A 74 2.55 -8.74 5.99
N ASP A 75 1.73 -9.63 6.55
CA ASP A 75 1.16 -10.79 5.85
C ASP A 75 0.20 -10.35 4.75
N LEU A 76 -0.67 -9.37 5.04
CA LEU A 76 -1.58 -8.77 4.06
C LEU A 76 -0.83 -8.12 2.89
N ILE A 77 0.22 -7.35 3.18
CA ILE A 77 1.06 -6.72 2.16
C ILE A 77 1.68 -7.80 1.27
N ALA A 78 2.33 -8.81 1.86
CA ALA A 78 2.99 -9.87 1.13
C ALA A 78 2.02 -10.63 0.22
N VAL A 79 0.84 -11.03 0.73
CA VAL A 79 -0.17 -11.75 -0.05
C VAL A 79 -0.75 -10.87 -1.16
N THR A 80 -0.94 -9.58 -0.91
CA THR A 80 -1.41 -8.65 -1.95
C THR A 80 -0.39 -8.49 -3.06
N ASP A 81 0.90 -8.37 -2.72
CA ASP A 81 1.98 -8.27 -3.70
C ASP A 81 2.04 -9.49 -4.61
N GLU A 82 1.80 -10.71 -4.08
CA GLU A 82 1.75 -11.97 -4.85
C GLU A 82 0.67 -11.92 -5.96
N VAL A 83 -0.45 -11.25 -5.71
CA VAL A 83 -1.63 -11.23 -6.59
C VAL A 83 -1.94 -9.87 -7.23
N SER A 84 -1.06 -8.89 -7.04
CA SER A 84 -1.25 -7.51 -7.52
C SER A 84 -1.51 -7.42 -9.03
N LYS A 85 -0.82 -8.25 -9.83
CA LYS A 85 -1.01 -8.33 -11.29
C LYS A 85 -2.41 -8.83 -11.70
N SER A 86 -3.16 -9.44 -10.78
CA SER A 86 -4.53 -9.89 -11.01
C SER A 86 -5.57 -8.80 -10.69
N GLY A 87 -5.15 -7.55 -10.49
CA GLY A 87 -6.03 -6.44 -10.16
C GLY A 87 -6.58 -6.55 -8.73
N VAL A 88 -5.68 -6.80 -7.78
CA VAL A 88 -5.98 -6.79 -6.35
C VAL A 88 -5.23 -5.61 -5.71
N VAL A 89 -5.92 -4.83 -4.91
CA VAL A 89 -5.37 -3.68 -4.17
C VAL A 89 -5.62 -3.82 -2.68
N LEU A 90 -4.67 -3.36 -1.87
CA LEU A 90 -4.79 -3.29 -0.43
C LEU A 90 -4.93 -1.84 0.01
N ILE A 91 -5.99 -1.56 0.76
CA ILE A 91 -6.28 -0.24 1.34
C ILE A 91 -6.44 -0.42 2.84
N GLY A 92 -5.68 0.36 3.60
CA GLY A 92 -5.84 0.47 5.04
C GLY A 92 -6.69 1.68 5.44
N VAL A 93 -7.40 1.55 6.55
CA VAL A 93 -8.01 2.67 7.27
C VAL A 93 -7.61 2.57 8.73
N ALA A 94 -6.83 3.54 9.19
CA ALA A 94 -6.52 3.67 10.61
C ALA A 94 -7.71 4.30 11.32
N VAL A 95 -8.22 3.58 12.33
CA VAL A 95 -9.37 4.01 13.14
C VAL A 95 -8.95 4.72 14.43
N ASP A 96 -7.67 5.06 14.56
CA ASP A 96 -7.16 5.89 15.66
C ASP A 96 -7.97 7.19 15.79
N ASP A 97 -8.06 7.73 17.00
CA ASP A 97 -8.70 9.03 17.23
C ASP A 97 -8.02 10.10 16.37
N PRO A 98 -8.77 10.90 15.60
CA PRO A 98 -8.20 11.90 14.70
C PRO A 98 -7.46 13.03 15.42
N SER A 99 -7.74 13.29 16.70
CA SER A 99 -7.11 14.34 17.49
C SER A 99 -6.48 13.76 18.77
N PRO A 100 -5.16 13.87 18.99
CA PRO A 100 -4.08 14.52 18.23
C PRO A 100 -3.33 13.59 17.27
N ASN A 101 -3.85 12.42 16.92
CA ASN A 101 -3.07 11.24 16.49
C ASN A 101 -2.83 11.09 14.97
N ALA A 102 -3.37 11.92 14.08
CA ALA A 102 -3.13 11.78 12.63
C ALA A 102 -1.63 11.76 12.25
N ALA A 103 -0.83 12.60 12.91
CA ALA A 103 0.63 12.62 12.71
C ALA A 103 1.32 11.36 13.30
N GLU A 104 0.71 10.72 14.29
CA GLU A 104 1.21 9.48 14.88
C GLU A 104 0.97 8.30 13.95
N VAL A 105 -0.22 8.19 13.36
CA VAL A 105 -0.53 7.19 12.33
C VAL A 105 0.48 7.26 11.19
N GLU A 106 0.78 8.47 10.69
CA GLU A 106 1.77 8.64 9.61
C GLU A 106 3.18 8.23 10.05
N ARG A 107 3.64 8.66 11.23
CA ARG A 107 4.97 8.25 11.74
C ARG A 107 5.05 6.73 11.90
N PHE A 108 3.97 6.11 12.41
CA PHE A 108 3.88 4.69 12.62
C PHE A 108 3.91 3.93 11.29
N ARG A 109 3.05 4.31 10.34
CA ARG A 109 3.02 3.75 9.00
C ARG A 109 4.39 3.84 8.32
N LYS A 110 4.98 5.04 8.30
CA LYS A 110 6.29 5.27 7.69
C LYS A 110 7.38 4.39 8.27
N LYS A 111 7.36 4.18 9.57
CA LYS A 111 8.36 3.36 10.27
C LYS A 111 8.20 1.86 10.00
N TYR A 112 6.98 1.36 10.03
CA TYR A 112 6.73 -0.09 10.04
C TYR A 112 6.15 -0.63 8.71
N PHE A 113 5.40 0.20 7.98
CA PHE A 113 4.68 -0.20 6.78
C PHE A 113 4.78 0.86 5.66
N PRO A 114 5.99 1.26 5.20
CA PRO A 114 6.19 2.41 4.32
C PRO A 114 5.43 2.33 2.99
N LYS A 115 5.15 1.12 2.50
CA LYS A 115 4.42 0.89 1.24
C LYS A 115 2.92 0.69 1.44
N PHE A 116 2.43 0.67 2.68
CA PHE A 116 1.02 0.43 2.97
C PHE A 116 0.19 1.68 2.68
N LEU A 117 -0.64 1.63 1.64
CA LEU A 117 -1.62 2.68 1.39
C LEU A 117 -2.65 2.65 2.50
N THR A 118 -2.64 3.65 3.36
CA THR A 118 -3.61 3.77 4.44
C THR A 118 -4.15 5.19 4.54
N TYR A 119 -5.41 5.29 4.91
CA TYR A 119 -6.07 6.52 5.28
C TYR A 119 -6.20 6.59 6.80
N ALA A 120 -6.18 7.80 7.35
CA ALA A 120 -6.50 8.05 8.75
C ALA A 120 -7.90 8.64 8.84
N ARG A 121 -8.75 8.09 9.71
CA ARG A 121 -10.08 8.66 9.89
C ARG A 121 -9.99 10.11 10.36
N GLN A 122 -10.88 10.93 9.84
CA GLN A 122 -11.01 12.35 10.19
C GLN A 122 -12.27 12.63 11.01
N SER A 123 -13.23 11.71 11.01
CA SER A 123 -14.45 11.79 11.79
C SER A 123 -14.19 11.52 13.26
N ALA A 124 -14.95 12.19 14.15
CA ALA A 124 -14.89 11.92 15.58
C ALA A 124 -15.39 10.50 15.90
N GLU A 125 -16.47 10.08 15.25
CA GLU A 125 -17.06 8.75 15.46
C GLU A 125 -16.24 7.66 14.76
N MET A 126 -15.94 6.60 15.50
CA MET A 126 -15.06 5.51 15.02
C MET A 126 -15.68 4.72 13.87
N ASP A 127 -16.97 4.48 13.92
CA ASP A 127 -17.72 3.66 12.98
C ASP A 127 -18.14 4.39 11.70
N GLU A 128 -18.04 5.72 11.63
CA GLU A 128 -18.53 6.51 10.49
C GLU A 128 -17.90 6.06 9.16
N LEU A 129 -16.59 5.84 9.16
CA LEU A 129 -15.89 5.33 7.95
C LEU A 129 -16.20 3.87 7.65
N ALA A 130 -16.26 3.03 8.69
CA ALA A 130 -16.56 1.61 8.51
C ALA A 130 -17.98 1.40 8.00
N SER A 131 -18.92 2.24 8.40
CA SER A 131 -20.33 2.20 7.97
C SER A 131 -20.51 2.42 6.46
N VAL A 132 -19.50 2.97 5.77
CA VAL A 132 -19.50 3.06 4.29
C VAL A 132 -19.55 1.67 3.65
N VAL A 133 -18.92 0.67 4.26
CA VAL A 133 -18.84 -0.71 3.77
C VAL A 133 -19.68 -1.69 4.59
N ASP A 134 -19.82 -1.42 5.88
CA ASP A 134 -20.53 -2.29 6.83
C ASP A 134 -21.17 -1.50 7.97
N PRO A 135 -22.43 -1.12 7.85
CA PRO A 135 -23.16 -0.43 8.91
C PRO A 135 -23.29 -1.24 10.22
N ALA A 136 -23.05 -2.56 10.16
CA ALA A 136 -23.07 -3.44 11.33
C ALA A 136 -21.67 -3.74 11.90
N TRP A 137 -20.67 -2.93 11.54
CA TRP A 137 -19.34 -3.07 12.15
C TRP A 137 -19.39 -2.79 13.65
N ASN A 138 -18.73 -3.63 14.41
CA ASN A 138 -18.78 -3.65 15.87
C ASN A 138 -17.47 -3.15 16.52
N GLU A 139 -16.75 -2.27 15.84
CA GLU A 139 -15.51 -1.62 16.30
C GLU A 139 -14.33 -2.57 16.60
N VAL A 140 -14.45 -3.84 16.22
CA VAL A 140 -13.36 -4.82 16.40
C VAL A 140 -12.28 -4.61 15.35
N VAL A 141 -11.02 -4.50 15.78
CA VAL A 141 -9.84 -4.45 14.91
C VAL A 141 -8.86 -5.59 15.27
N PRO A 142 -8.17 -6.20 14.28
CA PRO A 142 -8.31 -5.94 12.85
C PRO A 142 -9.63 -6.48 12.29
N THR A 143 -10.21 -5.75 11.35
CA THR A 143 -11.28 -6.24 10.48
C THR A 143 -10.86 -6.04 9.04
N THR A 144 -10.89 -7.11 8.26
CA THR A 144 -10.57 -7.06 6.83
C THR A 144 -11.81 -7.39 6.02
N TYR A 145 -12.18 -6.50 5.11
CA TYR A 145 -13.24 -6.72 4.12
C TYR A 145 -12.63 -7.11 2.79
N LEU A 146 -13.21 -8.10 2.13
CA LEU A 146 -12.95 -8.39 0.73
C LEU A 146 -14.11 -7.84 -0.09
N ILE A 147 -13.77 -6.98 -1.05
CA ILE A 147 -14.72 -6.30 -1.91
C ILE A 147 -14.45 -6.77 -3.34
N ASP A 148 -15.46 -7.25 -4.03
CA ASP A 148 -15.35 -7.75 -5.39
C ASP A 148 -15.19 -6.62 -6.43
N ARG A 149 -14.97 -6.98 -7.70
CA ARG A 149 -14.80 -6.05 -8.82
C ARG A 149 -15.99 -5.13 -9.06
N ASN A 150 -17.18 -5.50 -8.57
CA ASN A 150 -18.40 -4.70 -8.66
C ASN A 150 -18.53 -3.71 -7.48
N GLY A 151 -17.60 -3.74 -6.54
CA GLY A 151 -17.64 -2.92 -5.33
C GLY A 151 -18.55 -3.49 -4.23
N LYS A 152 -18.91 -4.79 -4.32
CA LYS A 152 -19.72 -5.46 -3.30
C LYS A 152 -18.82 -6.11 -2.24
N VAL A 153 -19.11 -5.88 -0.96
CA VAL A 153 -18.50 -6.60 0.13
C VAL A 153 -18.96 -8.06 0.07
N VAL A 154 -18.00 -8.99 -0.08
CA VAL A 154 -18.26 -10.43 -0.20
C VAL A 154 -17.74 -11.23 0.98
N SER A 155 -16.88 -10.62 1.82
CA SER A 155 -16.38 -11.25 3.03
C SER A 155 -16.02 -10.20 4.08
N ARG A 156 -16.32 -10.51 5.34
CA ARG A 156 -15.86 -9.82 6.54
C ARG A 156 -15.05 -10.79 7.37
N ILE A 157 -13.81 -10.46 7.63
CA ILE A 157 -12.86 -11.28 8.38
C ILE A 157 -12.46 -10.48 9.62
N GLN A 158 -12.83 -10.94 10.81
CA GLN A 158 -12.48 -10.29 12.07
C GLN A 158 -11.41 -11.06 12.82
N GLY A 159 -10.57 -10.31 13.51
CA GLY A 159 -9.41 -10.82 14.24
C GLY A 159 -8.27 -11.24 13.32
N LYS A 160 -7.07 -11.33 13.91
CA LYS A 160 -5.83 -11.64 13.19
C LYS A 160 -5.93 -12.93 12.40
N LYS A 161 -5.52 -12.90 11.14
CA LYS A 161 -5.33 -14.06 10.27
C LYS A 161 -3.87 -14.20 9.85
N SER A 162 -3.54 -15.40 9.39
CA SER A 162 -2.25 -15.71 8.77
C SER A 162 -2.26 -15.37 7.27
N ALA A 163 -1.08 -15.27 6.67
CA ALA A 163 -0.92 -15.10 5.23
C ALA A 163 -1.67 -16.20 4.44
N GLU A 164 -1.66 -17.45 4.91
CA GLU A 164 -2.34 -18.54 4.20
C GLU A 164 -3.87 -18.41 4.25
N GLU A 165 -4.44 -18.02 5.39
CA GLU A 165 -5.89 -17.77 5.50
C GLU A 165 -6.32 -16.64 4.55
N PHE A 166 -5.54 -15.57 4.44
CA PHE A 166 -5.80 -14.50 3.47
C PHE A 166 -5.65 -14.98 2.03
N ARG A 167 -4.61 -15.75 1.73
CA ARG A 167 -4.37 -16.30 0.39
C ARG A 167 -5.55 -17.18 -0.06
N VAL A 168 -6.06 -18.04 0.82
CA VAL A 168 -7.23 -18.86 0.54
C VAL A 168 -8.49 -18.01 0.31
N ALA A 169 -8.70 -16.98 1.12
CA ALA A 169 -9.87 -16.11 0.99
C ALA A 169 -9.83 -15.29 -0.32
N ILE A 170 -8.68 -14.72 -0.68
CA ILE A 170 -8.50 -13.88 -1.87
C ILE A 170 -8.60 -14.71 -3.15
N ARG A 171 -8.03 -15.93 -3.18
CA ARG A 171 -8.11 -16.82 -4.35
C ARG A 171 -9.52 -17.15 -4.80
N LYS A 172 -10.51 -17.09 -3.91
CA LYS A 172 -11.92 -17.31 -4.26
C LYS A 172 -12.52 -16.19 -5.11
N LEU A 173 -11.83 -15.05 -5.21
CA LEU A 173 -12.28 -13.87 -5.95
C LEU A 173 -11.49 -13.63 -7.26
N LEU A 174 -10.35 -14.34 -7.43
CA LEU A 174 -9.54 -14.26 -8.64
C LEU A 174 -10.17 -15.02 -9.80
#